data_d1469d794be94c5e5ea3fea237762179
#
_entry.id   d1469d794be94c5e5ea3fea237762179
#
_cell.length_a   1.000
_cell.length_b   1.000
_cell.length_c   1.000
_cell.angle_alpha   90.00
_cell.angle_beta   90.00
_cell.angle_gamma   90.00
#
_symmetry.space_group_name_H-M   'P 1'
#
loop_
_entity.id
_entity.type
_entity.pdbx_description
1 polymer ?
#
loop_
_entity_poly.entity_id
_entity_poly.type
_entity_poly.pdbx_seq_one_letter_code
_entity_poly.pdbx_strand_id
1 'polypeptide(L)'
;MATITVVIPFFQKEPGILRRALKSVFNQTYQDFDVLVVDDESPLPADVELQPLDEAQKSRIKVIKQPNAGPGGARNTGLDNVPSSTRFVAFLDSDDLWLPDHLKNAYEGMTGFGGDCYWASMQASKEFYYHFGMAELEKAEGGTRLSETPLVIEIPDLASVMLKNWSFLHLSCMVIGRGIFEKIRFEPTLRLAAEDVLFFCDCILAAERPLLCDEPGAMRGMGLNIFHSIDNQSPQFLRQQFNTWVALDTLETRFARRPQDVASITSYKNTARRQALWSQAGRVRRGKAPDLGLLVQWVRRDPALLRTVVELGTRKFSGAKQ
;
A
#
# COMPACT_ATOMS: atom_id res chain seq x y z
N MET A 1 -13.38 6.21 24.97
CA MET A 1 -12.20 5.80 24.20
C MET A 1 -12.72 5.01 23.01
N ALA A 2 -12.34 5.40 21.83
CA ALA A 2 -12.92 4.87 20.59
C ALA A 2 -12.51 3.42 20.29
N THR A 3 -13.40 2.69 19.62
CA THR A 3 -13.15 1.30 19.18
C THR A 3 -12.22 1.25 17.97
N ILE A 4 -12.32 2.24 17.05
CA ILE A 4 -11.48 2.33 15.84
C ILE A 4 -10.53 3.53 15.97
N THR A 5 -9.27 3.36 15.58
CA THR A 5 -8.34 4.46 15.36
C THR A 5 -8.04 4.58 13.87
N VAL A 6 -8.31 5.75 13.30
CA VAL A 6 -7.98 6.07 11.90
C VAL A 6 -6.58 6.65 11.84
N VAL A 7 -5.69 6.07 11.04
CA VAL A 7 -4.31 6.53 10.84
C VAL A 7 -4.19 7.18 9.46
N ILE A 8 -3.82 8.45 9.44
CA ILE A 8 -3.65 9.26 8.22
C ILE A 8 -2.21 9.77 8.14
N PRO A 9 -1.36 9.21 7.26
CA PRO A 9 -0.07 9.82 6.96
C PRO A 9 -0.28 11.10 6.15
N PHE A 10 0.43 12.18 6.52
CA PHE A 10 0.23 13.47 5.87
C PHE A 10 1.55 14.09 5.39
N PHE A 11 1.65 14.29 4.09
CA PHE A 11 2.72 15.04 3.43
C PHE A 11 2.16 15.69 2.16
N GLN A 12 1.80 16.99 2.24
CA GLN A 12 1.15 17.69 1.13
C GLN A 12 1.70 19.12 0.95
N LYS A 13 1.59 19.64 -0.26
CA LYS A 13 1.99 21.02 -0.62
C LYS A 13 0.78 21.91 -0.85
N GLU A 14 -0.35 21.31 -1.20
CA GLU A 14 -1.57 22.05 -1.55
C GLU A 14 -2.57 22.03 -0.39
N PRO A 15 -3.23 23.16 -0.11
CA PRO A 15 -4.24 23.23 0.94
C PRO A 15 -5.54 22.51 0.56
N GLY A 16 -6.26 22.07 1.58
CA GLY A 16 -7.60 21.48 1.45
C GLY A 16 -7.59 19.98 1.16
N ILE A 17 -6.42 19.34 0.98
CA ILE A 17 -6.34 17.89 0.70
C ILE A 17 -6.71 17.10 1.95
N LEU A 18 -6.01 17.29 3.07
CA LEU A 18 -6.32 16.62 4.33
C LEU A 18 -7.72 16.95 4.83
N ARG A 19 -8.18 18.21 4.63
CA ARG A 19 -9.51 18.62 5.03
C ARG A 19 -10.61 17.83 4.32
N ARG A 20 -10.45 17.55 3.02
CA ARG A 20 -11.40 16.70 2.28
C ARG A 20 -11.41 15.26 2.81
N ALA A 21 -10.25 14.69 3.07
CA ALA A 21 -10.12 13.37 3.69
C ALA A 21 -10.81 13.33 5.07
N LEU A 22 -10.50 14.27 5.95
CA LEU A 22 -11.13 14.38 7.28
C LEU A 22 -12.65 14.56 7.20
N LYS A 23 -13.15 15.38 6.24
CA LYS A 23 -14.59 15.50 6.01
C LYS A 23 -15.22 14.15 5.67
N SER A 24 -14.58 13.30 4.88
CA SER A 24 -15.08 11.98 4.56
C SER A 24 -15.05 11.03 5.78
N VAL A 25 -14.06 11.18 6.67
CA VAL A 25 -13.97 10.45 7.93
C VAL A 25 -15.11 10.84 8.87
N PHE A 26 -15.35 12.13 9.08
CA PHE A 26 -16.44 12.59 9.97
C PHE A 26 -17.84 12.33 9.41
N ASN A 27 -17.96 12.09 8.10
CA ASN A 27 -19.20 11.68 7.45
C ASN A 27 -19.47 10.16 7.48
N GLN A 28 -18.64 9.37 8.17
CA GLN A 28 -18.89 7.94 8.33
C GLN A 28 -20.17 7.70 9.14
N THR A 29 -20.92 6.65 8.79
CA THR A 29 -22.12 6.25 9.55
C THR A 29 -21.77 5.58 10.89
N TYR A 30 -20.60 4.96 10.99
CA TYR A 30 -20.02 4.48 12.24
C TYR A 30 -19.21 5.57 12.91
N GLN A 31 -19.57 5.98 14.14
CA GLN A 31 -19.02 7.17 14.80
C GLN A 31 -18.07 6.92 15.97
N ASP A 32 -17.85 5.66 16.38
CA ASP A 32 -16.95 5.32 17.50
C ASP A 32 -15.51 5.16 17.03
N PHE A 33 -14.91 6.27 16.59
CA PHE A 33 -13.51 6.35 16.14
C PHE A 33 -12.81 7.61 16.64
N ASP A 34 -11.48 7.55 16.73
CA ASP A 34 -10.56 8.68 16.86
C ASP A 34 -9.59 8.70 15.68
N VAL A 35 -8.93 9.86 15.43
CA VAL A 35 -8.05 10.06 14.28
C VAL A 35 -6.64 10.41 14.74
N LEU A 36 -5.64 9.72 14.20
CA LEU A 36 -4.22 10.06 14.30
C LEU A 36 -3.74 10.56 12.95
N VAL A 37 -3.46 11.86 12.85
CA VAL A 37 -2.78 12.44 11.69
C VAL A 37 -1.28 12.47 11.98
N VAL A 38 -0.49 11.82 11.15
CA VAL A 38 0.97 11.85 11.27
C VAL A 38 1.53 12.80 10.20
N ASP A 39 1.91 13.99 10.65
CA ASP A 39 2.54 15.03 9.82
C ASP A 39 4.03 14.67 9.63
N ASP A 40 4.36 14.16 8.44
CA ASP A 40 5.68 13.63 8.06
C ASP A 40 6.58 14.75 7.51
N GLU A 41 6.72 15.86 8.27
CA GLU A 41 7.42 17.07 7.85
C GLU A 41 6.80 17.67 6.58
N SER A 42 5.47 17.76 6.59
CA SER A 42 4.70 18.26 5.45
C SER A 42 5.03 19.74 5.18
N PRO A 43 5.28 20.14 3.90
CA PRO A 43 5.48 21.55 3.53
C PRO A 43 4.32 22.45 3.97
N LEU A 44 3.08 21.94 3.93
CA LEU A 44 1.91 22.56 4.57
C LEU A 44 1.63 21.82 5.87
N PRO A 45 1.79 22.45 7.06
CA PRO A 45 1.53 21.77 8.33
C PRO A 45 0.09 21.30 8.48
N ALA A 46 -0.11 20.12 9.06
CA ALA A 46 -1.45 19.57 9.30
C ALA A 46 -2.35 20.50 10.11
N ASP A 47 -1.79 21.23 11.09
CA ASP A 47 -2.53 22.17 11.92
C ASP A 47 -3.29 23.23 11.11
N VAL A 48 -2.76 23.66 9.95
CA VAL A 48 -3.43 24.63 9.05
C VAL A 48 -4.68 24.01 8.46
N GLU A 49 -4.63 22.75 8.10
CA GLU A 49 -5.77 22.01 7.53
C GLU A 49 -6.89 21.75 8.55
N LEU A 50 -6.55 21.73 9.85
CA LEU A 50 -7.52 21.51 10.93
C LEU A 50 -8.25 22.79 11.36
N GLN A 51 -7.73 23.99 11.05
CA GLN A 51 -8.33 25.25 11.50
C GLN A 51 -9.83 25.39 11.24
N PRO A 52 -10.37 25.01 10.06
CA PRO A 52 -11.79 25.16 9.75
C PRO A 52 -12.72 24.12 10.40
N LEU A 53 -12.18 23.11 11.07
CA LEU A 53 -12.97 22.08 11.77
C LEU A 53 -13.56 22.67 13.05
N ASP A 54 -14.72 22.17 13.47
CA ASP A 54 -15.31 22.51 14.77
C ASP A 54 -14.55 21.85 15.94
N GLU A 55 -14.81 22.32 17.15
CA GLU A 55 -14.11 21.85 18.35
C GLU A 55 -14.41 20.37 18.69
N ALA A 56 -15.61 19.88 18.36
CA ALA A 56 -15.97 18.47 18.56
C ALA A 56 -15.13 17.57 17.64
N GLN A 57 -14.95 17.96 16.37
CA GLN A 57 -14.10 17.26 15.42
C GLN A 57 -12.62 17.31 15.85
N LYS A 58 -12.12 18.50 16.22
CA LYS A 58 -10.74 18.68 16.68
C LYS A 58 -10.40 17.83 17.91
N SER A 59 -11.34 17.71 18.84
CA SER A 59 -11.15 16.92 20.08
C SER A 59 -10.92 15.44 19.82
N ARG A 60 -11.31 14.94 18.63
CA ARG A 60 -11.13 13.55 18.18
C ARG A 60 -9.88 13.35 17.31
N ILE A 61 -9.11 14.42 17.04
CA ILE A 61 -7.91 14.36 16.20
C ILE A 61 -6.68 14.60 17.08
N LYS A 62 -5.72 13.69 17.00
CA LYS A 62 -4.36 13.90 17.51
C LYS A 62 -3.40 14.06 16.34
N VAL A 63 -2.67 15.16 16.29
CA VAL A 63 -1.58 15.36 15.31
C VAL A 63 -0.26 14.97 15.95
N ILE A 64 0.51 14.15 15.23
CA ILE A 64 1.87 13.75 15.59
C ILE A 64 2.80 14.28 14.50
N LYS A 65 3.79 15.10 14.87
CA LYS A 65 4.79 15.63 13.95
C LYS A 65 6.07 14.83 14.04
N GLN A 66 6.65 14.51 12.89
CA GLN A 66 7.91 13.77 12.80
C GLN A 66 8.79 14.28 11.66
N PRO A 67 10.11 14.08 11.70
CA PRO A 67 10.99 14.22 10.54
C PRO A 67 10.57 13.23 9.45
N ASN A 68 10.67 13.64 8.17
CA ASN A 68 10.19 12.86 7.04
C ASN A 68 10.78 11.44 7.00
N ALA A 69 9.93 10.45 7.26
CA ALA A 69 10.25 9.02 7.23
C ALA A 69 9.58 8.27 6.06
N GLY A 70 8.82 9.00 5.22
CA GLY A 70 8.03 8.43 4.14
C GLY A 70 6.72 7.81 4.61
N PRO A 71 5.83 7.41 3.67
CA PRO A 71 4.47 6.97 4.01
C PRO A 71 4.43 5.76 4.95
N GLY A 72 5.29 4.77 4.73
CA GLY A 72 5.40 3.61 5.63
C GLY A 72 5.88 3.99 7.03
N GLY A 73 6.88 4.88 7.14
CA GLY A 73 7.38 5.39 8.41
C GLY A 73 6.31 6.18 9.17
N ALA A 74 5.55 7.04 8.48
CA ALA A 74 4.44 7.79 9.07
C ALA A 74 3.33 6.87 9.60
N ARG A 75 2.97 5.83 8.83
CA ARG A 75 1.98 4.85 9.29
C ARG A 75 2.46 4.05 10.50
N ASN A 76 3.76 3.69 10.54
CA ASN A 76 4.35 3.04 11.73
C ASN A 76 4.25 3.92 12.96
N THR A 77 4.57 5.23 12.85
CA THR A 77 4.39 6.17 13.94
C THR A 77 2.93 6.26 14.39
N GLY A 78 1.98 6.22 13.44
CA GLY A 78 0.56 6.09 13.75
C GLY A 78 0.28 4.84 14.56
N LEU A 79 0.72 3.67 14.10
CA LEU A 79 0.54 2.37 14.77
C LEU A 79 1.16 2.34 16.17
N ASP A 80 2.32 2.96 16.37
CA ASP A 80 3.01 3.02 17.67
C ASP A 80 2.31 3.95 18.68
N ASN A 81 1.41 4.82 18.21
CA ASN A 81 0.65 5.77 19.03
C ASN A 81 -0.84 5.43 19.15
N VAL A 82 -1.25 4.25 18.69
CA VAL A 82 -2.63 3.77 18.84
C VAL A 82 -2.95 3.59 20.32
N PRO A 83 -4.08 4.14 20.82
CA PRO A 83 -4.49 3.95 22.21
C PRO A 83 -4.69 2.47 22.56
N SER A 84 -4.36 2.10 23.79
CA SER A 84 -4.50 0.72 24.29
C SER A 84 -5.95 0.20 24.30
N SER A 85 -6.95 1.09 24.23
CA SER A 85 -8.37 0.76 24.12
C SER A 85 -8.81 0.41 22.70
N THR A 86 -8.04 0.82 21.67
CA THR A 86 -8.39 0.60 20.26
C THR A 86 -8.45 -0.88 19.93
N ARG A 87 -9.52 -1.28 19.29
CA ARG A 87 -9.72 -2.66 18.83
C ARG A 87 -9.28 -2.85 17.38
N PHE A 88 -9.53 -1.85 16.54
CA PHE A 88 -9.22 -1.87 15.11
C PHE A 88 -8.49 -0.60 14.68
N VAL A 89 -7.58 -0.73 13.71
CA VAL A 89 -6.94 0.40 13.03
C VAL A 89 -7.39 0.42 11.59
N ALA A 90 -7.88 1.59 11.13
CA ALA A 90 -8.23 1.85 9.75
C ALA A 90 -7.21 2.83 9.13
N PHE A 91 -6.80 2.59 7.90
CA PHE A 91 -5.88 3.47 7.19
C PHE A 91 -6.61 4.31 6.15
N LEU A 92 -6.20 5.58 6.02
CA LEU A 92 -6.66 6.47 4.97
C LEU A 92 -5.48 7.31 4.48
N ASP A 93 -5.17 7.25 3.19
CA ASP A 93 -4.22 8.19 2.60
C ASP A 93 -4.81 9.60 2.59
N SER A 94 -4.00 10.60 2.90
CA SER A 94 -4.47 11.98 3.11
C SER A 94 -5.14 12.62 1.89
N ASP A 95 -4.97 12.03 0.72
CA ASP A 95 -5.54 12.48 -0.56
C ASP A 95 -6.73 11.62 -1.04
N ASP A 96 -7.07 10.55 -0.35
CA ASP A 96 -8.23 9.70 -0.63
C ASP A 96 -9.47 10.12 0.17
N LEU A 97 -10.62 9.58 -0.22
CA LEU A 97 -11.91 9.85 0.41
C LEU A 97 -12.62 8.54 0.74
N TRP A 98 -13.16 8.45 1.96
CA TRP A 98 -14.02 7.32 2.31
C TRP A 98 -15.47 7.53 1.87
N LEU A 99 -16.11 6.43 1.49
CA LEU A 99 -17.55 6.36 1.33
C LEU A 99 -18.24 6.16 2.70
N PRO A 100 -19.51 6.58 2.86
CA PRO A 100 -20.12 6.73 4.19
C PRO A 100 -20.16 5.49 5.08
N ASP A 101 -20.25 4.30 4.49
CA ASP A 101 -20.43 3.04 5.26
C ASP A 101 -19.12 2.22 5.40
N HIS A 102 -17.95 2.76 5.01
CA HIS A 102 -16.69 2.02 5.06
C HIS A 102 -16.39 1.46 6.46
N LEU A 103 -16.37 2.33 7.48
CA LEU A 103 -16.08 1.89 8.86
C LEU A 103 -17.17 1.00 9.43
N LYS A 104 -18.44 1.23 9.08
CA LYS A 104 -19.56 0.37 9.50
C LYS A 104 -19.40 -1.03 8.94
N ASN A 105 -19.22 -1.17 7.63
CA ASN A 105 -19.07 -2.45 6.96
C ASN A 105 -17.84 -3.21 7.47
N ALA A 106 -16.73 -2.51 7.70
CA ALA A 106 -15.54 -3.10 8.30
C ALA A 106 -15.79 -3.60 9.73
N TYR A 107 -16.41 -2.78 10.58
CA TYR A 107 -16.71 -3.15 11.95
C TYR A 107 -17.66 -4.36 12.03
N GLU A 108 -18.76 -4.32 11.27
CA GLU A 108 -19.74 -5.40 11.22
C GLU A 108 -19.13 -6.69 10.64
N GLY A 109 -18.36 -6.59 9.55
CA GLY A 109 -17.68 -7.73 8.95
C GLY A 109 -16.68 -8.37 9.92
N MET A 110 -15.79 -7.57 10.50
CA MET A 110 -14.77 -8.09 11.42
C MET A 110 -15.34 -8.65 12.71
N THR A 111 -16.39 -8.03 13.27
CA THR A 111 -17.01 -8.53 14.50
C THR A 111 -17.97 -9.69 14.26
N GLY A 112 -18.75 -9.64 13.18
CA GLY A 112 -19.76 -10.65 12.85
C GLY A 112 -19.17 -11.96 12.35
N PHE A 113 -18.08 -11.89 11.57
CA PHE A 113 -17.45 -13.08 11.00
C PHE A 113 -16.12 -13.45 11.67
N GLY A 114 -15.68 -12.67 12.68
CA GLY A 114 -14.42 -12.95 13.38
C GLY A 114 -13.19 -12.65 12.53
N GLY A 115 -13.27 -11.65 11.65
CA GLY A 115 -12.12 -11.21 10.82
C GLY A 115 -11.09 -10.44 11.63
N ASP A 116 -9.83 -10.54 11.23
CA ASP A 116 -8.70 -9.82 11.82
C ASP A 116 -7.98 -8.91 10.83
N CYS A 117 -8.26 -9.07 9.53
CA CYS A 117 -7.96 -8.13 8.47
C CYS A 117 -9.19 -7.96 7.57
N TYR A 118 -9.42 -6.75 7.08
CA TYR A 118 -10.53 -6.42 6.19
C TYR A 118 -10.08 -5.46 5.10
N TRP A 119 -10.55 -5.70 3.88
CA TRP A 119 -10.41 -4.78 2.76
C TRP A 119 -11.74 -4.60 2.05
N ALA A 120 -12.13 -3.34 1.84
CA ALA A 120 -13.22 -2.98 0.93
C ALA A 120 -12.70 -2.84 -0.49
N SER A 121 -13.59 -2.82 -1.47
CA SER A 121 -13.28 -2.41 -2.83
C SER A 121 -12.95 -0.92 -2.89
N MET A 122 -12.17 -0.51 -3.89
CA MET A 122 -11.96 0.89 -4.25
C MET A 122 -12.97 1.29 -5.31
N GLN A 123 -13.63 2.45 -5.15
CA GLN A 123 -14.56 2.95 -6.16
C GLN A 123 -13.81 3.30 -7.45
N ALA A 124 -14.23 2.71 -8.56
CA ALA A 124 -13.69 3.03 -9.87
C ALA A 124 -13.96 4.49 -10.24
N SER A 125 -12.98 5.16 -10.86
CA SER A 125 -13.16 6.45 -11.49
C SER A 125 -12.76 6.38 -12.97
N LYS A 126 -13.14 7.40 -13.76
CA LYS A 126 -12.76 7.47 -15.18
C LYS A 126 -11.25 7.56 -15.38
N GLU A 127 -10.51 7.99 -14.37
CA GLU A 127 -9.06 8.22 -14.42
C GLU A 127 -8.26 7.06 -13.86
N PHE A 128 -8.88 6.18 -13.04
CA PHE A 128 -8.21 5.07 -12.37
C PHE A 128 -9.00 3.78 -12.53
N TYR A 129 -8.46 2.86 -13.32
CA TYR A 129 -9.03 1.54 -13.62
C TYR A 129 -8.89 0.51 -12.49
N TYR A 130 -8.65 0.92 -11.26
CA TYR A 130 -8.56 -0.03 -10.13
C TYR A 130 -9.96 -0.37 -9.62
N HIS A 131 -10.73 -1.06 -10.42
CA HIS A 131 -11.87 -1.80 -9.93
C HIS A 131 -11.56 -3.28 -10.07
N PHE A 132 -11.18 -3.93 -8.99
CA PHE A 132 -11.22 -5.38 -8.91
C PHE A 132 -12.53 -5.74 -8.22
N GLY A 133 -13.45 -6.32 -8.96
CA GLY A 133 -14.67 -6.87 -8.38
C GLY A 133 -14.33 -8.06 -7.49
N MET A 134 -14.68 -7.98 -6.21
CA MET A 134 -14.42 -9.09 -5.28
C MET A 134 -15.25 -10.32 -5.67
N ALA A 135 -16.42 -10.13 -6.27
CA ALA A 135 -17.23 -11.20 -6.84
C ALA A 135 -16.52 -11.94 -8.01
N GLU A 136 -15.72 -11.22 -8.80
CA GLU A 136 -14.93 -11.83 -9.88
C GLU A 136 -13.76 -12.62 -9.34
N LEU A 137 -13.11 -12.07 -8.28
CA LEU A 137 -12.05 -12.74 -7.56
C LEU A 137 -12.54 -14.05 -6.91
N GLU A 138 -13.72 -14.03 -6.29
CA GLU A 138 -14.35 -15.20 -5.71
C GLU A 138 -14.51 -16.32 -6.74
N LYS A 139 -15.00 -15.99 -7.93
CA LYS A 139 -15.18 -16.97 -9.01
C LYS A 139 -13.85 -17.54 -9.53
N ALA A 140 -12.82 -16.70 -9.60
CA ALA A 140 -11.51 -17.10 -10.11
C ALA A 140 -10.72 -17.97 -9.12
N GLU A 141 -10.80 -17.67 -7.83
CA GLU A 141 -9.95 -18.29 -6.80
C GLU A 141 -10.72 -19.22 -5.83
N GLY A 142 -12.04 -19.35 -5.99
CA GLY A 142 -12.86 -20.28 -5.19
C GLY A 142 -13.14 -19.80 -3.79
N GLY A 143 -13.67 -18.59 -3.63
CA GLY A 143 -13.97 -17.98 -2.34
C GLY A 143 -15.20 -18.56 -1.63
N THR A 144 -15.30 -18.28 -0.34
CA THR A 144 -16.48 -18.57 0.50
C THR A 144 -17.22 -17.27 0.78
N ARG A 145 -18.52 -17.21 0.47
CA ARG A 145 -19.39 -16.09 0.81
C ARG A 145 -19.80 -16.16 2.26
N LEU A 146 -19.57 -15.08 2.98
CA LEU A 146 -19.98 -14.90 4.38
C LEU A 146 -21.22 -14.03 4.48
N SER A 147 -21.43 -13.10 3.53
CA SER A 147 -22.60 -12.24 3.42
C SER A 147 -22.88 -11.91 1.96
N GLU A 148 -24.16 -11.63 1.62
CA GLU A 148 -24.57 -11.21 0.28
C GLU A 148 -24.81 -9.69 0.20
N THR A 149 -25.08 -9.03 1.33
CA THR A 149 -25.38 -7.58 1.34
C THR A 149 -24.87 -6.94 2.64
N PRO A 150 -23.72 -6.24 2.58
CA PRO A 150 -22.78 -6.23 1.45
C PRO A 150 -22.19 -7.63 1.20
N LEU A 151 -21.72 -7.88 -0.03
CA LEU A 151 -20.99 -9.11 -0.33
C LEU A 151 -19.66 -9.10 0.43
N VAL A 152 -19.53 -10.05 1.36
CA VAL A 152 -18.29 -10.30 2.11
C VAL A 152 -17.82 -11.71 1.81
N ILE A 153 -16.55 -11.84 1.43
CA ILE A 153 -15.96 -13.13 1.04
C ILE A 153 -14.65 -13.39 1.77
N GLU A 154 -14.33 -14.66 1.87
CA GLU A 154 -13.04 -15.19 2.32
C GLU A 154 -12.41 -15.94 1.14
N ILE A 155 -11.19 -15.61 0.77
CA ILE A 155 -10.45 -16.25 -0.33
C ILE A 155 -9.41 -17.18 0.27
N PRO A 156 -9.43 -18.47 -0.08
CA PRO A 156 -8.35 -19.38 0.29
C PRO A 156 -7.03 -18.89 -0.28
N ASP A 157 -5.98 -18.90 0.52
CA ASP A 157 -4.63 -18.50 0.09
C ASP A 157 -4.54 -17.11 -0.55
N LEU A 158 -5.20 -16.12 0.07
CA LEU A 158 -5.21 -14.72 -0.37
C LEU A 158 -3.79 -14.16 -0.58
N ALA A 159 -2.79 -14.68 0.16
CA ALA A 159 -1.40 -14.26 0.02
C ALA A 159 -0.83 -14.60 -1.37
N SER A 160 -1.08 -15.81 -1.90
CA SER A 160 -0.67 -16.17 -3.27
C SER A 160 -1.43 -15.37 -4.33
N VAL A 161 -2.70 -15.06 -4.09
CA VAL A 161 -3.48 -14.18 -4.97
C VAL A 161 -2.87 -12.77 -5.02
N MET A 162 -2.50 -12.21 -3.86
CA MET A 162 -1.82 -10.91 -3.76
C MET A 162 -0.50 -10.88 -4.52
N LEU A 163 0.28 -11.96 -4.52
CA LEU A 163 1.52 -12.06 -5.30
C LEU A 163 1.29 -12.04 -6.81
N LYS A 164 0.18 -12.60 -7.27
CA LYS A 164 -0.17 -12.62 -8.71
C LYS A 164 -0.65 -11.25 -9.21
N ASN A 165 -1.32 -10.49 -8.35
CA ASN A 165 -1.89 -9.20 -8.69
C ASN A 165 -1.77 -8.22 -7.52
N TRP A 166 -0.86 -7.25 -7.61
CA TRP A 166 -0.60 -6.26 -6.57
C TRP A 166 -1.60 -5.11 -6.52
N SER A 167 -2.59 -5.10 -7.41
CA SER A 167 -3.43 -3.91 -7.64
C SER A 167 -4.85 -4.00 -7.07
N PHE A 168 -5.29 -5.14 -6.52
CA PHE A 168 -6.68 -5.27 -6.08
C PHE A 168 -6.91 -4.83 -4.62
N LEU A 169 -5.88 -4.80 -3.78
CA LEU A 169 -5.96 -4.25 -2.43
C LEU A 169 -5.48 -2.80 -2.41
N HIS A 170 -6.13 -1.99 -1.61
CA HIS A 170 -5.74 -0.60 -1.41
C HIS A 170 -5.72 -0.25 0.07
N LEU A 171 -4.73 0.55 0.47
CA LEU A 171 -4.51 0.85 1.88
C LEU A 171 -5.66 1.65 2.50
N SER A 172 -6.21 2.62 1.76
CA SER A 172 -7.37 3.40 2.20
C SER A 172 -8.66 2.58 2.37
N CYS A 173 -8.65 1.32 1.94
CA CYS A 173 -9.76 0.38 2.13
C CYS A 173 -9.50 -0.65 3.24
N MET A 174 -8.35 -0.55 3.93
CA MET A 174 -7.87 -1.56 4.87
C MET A 174 -8.24 -1.23 6.32
N VAL A 175 -8.73 -2.23 7.04
CA VAL A 175 -8.90 -2.20 8.50
C VAL A 175 -8.28 -3.46 9.11
N ILE A 176 -7.50 -3.31 10.19
CA ILE A 176 -6.81 -4.42 10.87
C ILE A 176 -7.12 -4.48 12.35
N GLY A 177 -7.19 -5.69 12.86
CA GLY A 177 -7.41 -6.00 14.27
C GLY A 177 -6.13 -5.90 15.11
N ARG A 178 -6.31 -5.86 16.43
CA ARG A 178 -5.23 -5.73 17.41
C ARG A 178 -4.13 -6.77 17.24
N GLY A 179 -4.48 -8.04 17.02
CA GLY A 179 -3.51 -9.11 16.82
C GLY A 179 -2.54 -8.89 15.66
N ILE A 180 -2.93 -8.04 14.68
CA ILE A 180 -2.13 -7.66 13.52
C ILE A 180 -1.35 -6.37 13.81
N PHE A 181 -2.05 -5.26 14.19
CA PHE A 181 -1.39 -3.96 14.29
C PHE A 181 -0.37 -3.87 15.44
N GLU A 182 -0.44 -4.71 16.45
CA GLU A 182 0.58 -4.78 17.51
C GLU A 182 1.89 -5.43 17.03
N LYS A 183 1.86 -6.26 15.97
CA LYS A 183 2.99 -7.09 15.55
C LYS A 183 3.57 -6.69 14.19
N ILE A 184 2.73 -6.26 13.25
CA ILE A 184 3.13 -6.00 11.87
C ILE A 184 3.43 -4.51 11.68
N ARG A 185 4.51 -4.21 10.94
CA ARG A 185 4.97 -2.85 10.64
C ARG A 185 5.30 -2.74 9.15
N PHE A 186 5.16 -1.54 8.62
CA PHE A 186 5.67 -1.20 7.29
C PHE A 186 7.20 -1.24 7.29
N GLU A 187 7.80 -1.64 6.17
CA GLU A 187 9.25 -1.57 5.96
C GLU A 187 9.66 -0.11 5.67
N PRO A 188 10.33 0.59 6.61
CA PRO A 188 10.56 2.03 6.48
C PRO A 188 11.59 2.40 5.41
N THR A 189 12.35 1.44 4.89
CA THR A 189 13.32 1.67 3.81
C THR A 189 12.67 1.72 2.43
N LEU A 190 11.44 1.23 2.29
CA LEU A 190 10.65 1.24 1.05
C LEU A 190 9.85 2.56 0.98
N ARG A 191 10.41 3.58 0.32
CA ARG A 191 9.78 4.92 0.28
C ARG A 191 9.06 5.26 -1.03
N LEU A 192 9.31 4.53 -2.10
CA LEU A 192 8.80 4.86 -3.45
C LEU A 192 7.95 3.77 -4.08
N ALA A 193 7.97 2.55 -3.57
CA ALA A 193 7.19 1.44 -4.10
C ALA A 193 7.16 0.25 -3.16
N ALA A 194 6.07 -0.51 -3.22
CA ALA A 194 5.87 -1.84 -2.67
C ALA A 194 5.92 -1.93 -1.12
N GLU A 195 5.91 -0.80 -0.41
CA GLU A 195 5.79 -0.80 1.05
C GLU A 195 4.42 -1.31 1.50
N ASP A 196 3.37 -0.96 0.75
CA ASP A 196 2.00 -1.40 0.94
C ASP A 196 1.83 -2.88 0.62
N VAL A 197 2.36 -3.35 -0.51
CA VAL A 197 2.30 -4.75 -0.94
C VAL A 197 2.96 -5.68 0.08
N LEU A 198 4.15 -5.30 0.56
CA LEU A 198 4.84 -6.09 1.59
C LEU A 198 4.02 -6.13 2.88
N PHE A 199 3.47 -4.98 3.30
CA PHE A 199 2.62 -4.89 4.48
C PHE A 199 1.34 -5.72 4.34
N PHE A 200 0.67 -5.67 3.18
CA PHE A 200 -0.51 -6.51 2.91
C PHE A 200 -0.18 -8.00 3.02
N CYS A 201 0.92 -8.44 2.38
CA CYS A 201 1.35 -9.84 2.46
C CYS A 201 1.65 -10.26 3.90
N ASP A 202 2.37 -9.43 4.67
CA ASP A 202 2.70 -9.73 6.07
C ASP A 202 1.43 -9.77 6.94
N CYS A 203 0.46 -8.87 6.72
CA CYS A 203 -0.83 -8.90 7.40
C CYS A 203 -1.66 -10.15 7.04
N ILE A 204 -1.78 -10.48 5.74
CA ILE A 204 -2.53 -11.65 5.28
C ILE A 204 -1.92 -12.95 5.81
N LEU A 205 -0.58 -13.06 5.84
CA LEU A 205 0.11 -14.25 6.36
C LEU A 205 -0.01 -14.38 7.88
N ALA A 206 -0.22 -13.27 8.60
CA ALA A 206 -0.42 -13.26 10.05
C ALA A 206 -1.90 -13.39 10.45
N ALA A 207 -2.81 -13.13 9.53
CA ALA A 207 -4.25 -13.16 9.77
C ALA A 207 -4.77 -14.60 9.87
N GLU A 208 -5.70 -14.82 10.79
CA GLU A 208 -6.48 -16.06 10.86
C GLU A 208 -7.64 -16.03 9.85
N ARG A 209 -8.24 -14.85 9.67
CA ARG A 209 -9.38 -14.67 8.75
C ARG A 209 -9.35 -13.30 8.06
N PRO A 210 -8.67 -13.17 6.90
CA PRO A 210 -8.74 -11.99 6.07
C PRO A 210 -10.07 -11.92 5.30
N LEU A 211 -10.77 -10.79 5.39
CA LEU A 211 -12.07 -10.55 4.78
C LEU A 211 -11.97 -9.57 3.61
N LEU A 212 -12.66 -9.85 2.53
CA LEU A 212 -12.81 -8.94 1.40
C LEU A 212 -14.29 -8.55 1.25
N CYS A 213 -14.55 -7.25 1.05
CA CYS A 213 -15.90 -6.72 0.85
C CYS A 213 -16.00 -6.04 -0.52
N ASP A 214 -17.01 -6.41 -1.30
CA ASP A 214 -17.20 -5.86 -2.65
C ASP A 214 -17.79 -4.44 -2.65
N GLU A 215 -18.44 -4.04 -1.53
CA GLU A 215 -18.92 -2.66 -1.38
C GLU A 215 -17.74 -1.69 -1.35
N PRO A 216 -17.73 -0.65 -2.23
CA PRO A 216 -16.66 0.32 -2.23
C PRO A 216 -16.53 1.06 -0.89
N GLY A 217 -15.33 1.04 -0.30
CA GLY A 217 -15.04 1.72 0.97
C GLY A 217 -14.37 3.07 0.78
N ALA A 218 -13.62 3.24 -0.31
CA ALA A 218 -12.89 4.46 -0.59
C ALA A 218 -12.95 4.83 -2.08
N MET A 219 -12.73 6.11 -2.34
CA MET A 219 -12.56 6.70 -3.67
C MET A 219 -11.21 7.40 -3.72
N ARG A 220 -10.48 7.20 -4.80
CA ARG A 220 -9.20 7.86 -5.01
C ARG A 220 -9.37 9.35 -5.17
N GLY A 221 -8.63 10.13 -4.39
CA GLY A 221 -8.64 11.58 -4.43
C GLY A 221 -7.57 12.15 -5.36
N MET A 222 -7.63 13.49 -5.53
CA MET A 222 -6.61 14.24 -6.27
C MET A 222 -5.57 14.78 -5.28
N GLY A 223 -4.41 14.14 -5.21
CA GLY A 223 -3.28 14.50 -4.36
C GLY A 223 -1.94 14.40 -5.08
N LEU A 224 -0.85 14.53 -4.33
CA LEU A 224 0.50 14.28 -4.84
C LEU A 224 0.67 12.78 -5.09
N ASN A 225 0.28 12.36 -6.29
CA ASN A 225 0.45 10.98 -6.69
C ASN A 225 1.93 10.71 -7.02
N ILE A 226 2.70 10.32 -6.02
CA ILE A 226 4.15 10.07 -6.12
C ILE A 226 4.44 8.96 -7.13
N PHE A 227 3.51 8.04 -7.31
CA PHE A 227 3.71 6.81 -8.09
C PHE A 227 3.50 7.01 -9.60
N HIS A 228 2.52 7.80 -10.03
CA HIS A 228 2.13 7.91 -11.45
C HIS A 228 3.00 8.83 -12.29
N SER A 229 3.85 9.65 -11.68
CA SER A 229 4.71 10.61 -12.38
C SER A 229 6.15 10.14 -12.62
N ILE A 230 6.49 8.89 -12.26
CA ILE A 230 7.84 8.37 -12.40
C ILE A 230 8.07 7.92 -13.85
N ASP A 231 8.62 8.81 -14.67
CA ASP A 231 9.14 8.44 -15.99
C ASP A 231 10.23 7.38 -15.86
N ASN A 232 10.16 6.35 -16.72
CA ASN A 232 11.11 5.24 -16.78
C ASN A 232 12.57 5.68 -17.01
N GLN A 233 12.81 6.96 -17.30
CA GLN A 233 14.12 7.57 -17.52
C GLN A 233 14.54 8.50 -16.38
N SER A 234 13.67 8.69 -15.38
CA SER A 234 14.00 9.48 -14.20
C SER A 234 14.97 8.71 -13.29
N PRO A 235 15.81 9.39 -12.48
CA PRO A 235 16.61 8.73 -11.45
C PRO A 235 15.76 7.96 -10.44
N GLN A 236 14.54 8.41 -10.19
CA GLN A 236 13.58 7.80 -9.28
C GLN A 236 13.13 6.42 -9.75
N PHE A 237 13.06 6.16 -11.08
CA PHE A 237 12.66 4.86 -11.60
C PHE A 237 13.62 3.73 -11.18
N LEU A 238 14.94 3.97 -11.20
CA LEU A 238 15.90 2.98 -10.74
C LEU A 238 15.67 2.65 -9.24
N ARG A 239 15.43 3.68 -8.43
CA ARG A 239 15.12 3.48 -7.00
C ARG A 239 13.80 2.75 -6.78
N GLN A 240 12.79 3.05 -7.58
CA GLN A 240 11.51 2.33 -7.55
C GLN A 240 11.72 0.84 -7.84
N GLN A 241 12.48 0.51 -8.91
CA GLN A 241 12.77 -0.89 -9.25
C GLN A 241 13.61 -1.59 -8.16
N PHE A 242 14.54 -0.86 -7.53
CA PHE A 242 15.30 -1.39 -6.40
C PHE A 242 14.43 -1.66 -5.18
N ASN A 243 13.52 -0.75 -4.83
CA ASN A 243 12.56 -0.94 -3.73
C ASN A 243 11.63 -2.14 -4.02
N THR A 244 11.11 -2.24 -5.24
CA THR A 244 10.31 -3.40 -5.68
C THR A 244 11.10 -4.70 -5.52
N TRP A 245 12.37 -4.70 -5.94
CA TRP A 245 13.22 -5.88 -5.78
C TRP A 245 13.47 -6.20 -4.30
N VAL A 246 13.69 -5.21 -3.44
CA VAL A 246 13.88 -5.41 -1.98
C VAL A 246 12.64 -6.01 -1.34
N ALA A 247 11.45 -5.50 -1.69
CA ALA A 247 10.20 -6.07 -1.21
C ALA A 247 10.03 -7.54 -1.64
N LEU A 248 10.31 -7.83 -2.92
CA LEU A 248 10.27 -9.21 -3.44
C LEU A 248 11.29 -10.13 -2.77
N ASP A 249 12.50 -9.62 -2.47
CA ASP A 249 13.54 -10.37 -1.75
C ASP A 249 13.10 -10.74 -0.32
N THR A 250 12.43 -9.81 0.33
CA THR A 250 11.81 -10.03 1.65
C THR A 250 10.68 -11.06 1.55
N LEU A 251 9.77 -10.90 0.56
CA LEU A 251 8.66 -11.83 0.32
C LEU A 251 9.16 -13.25 -0.01
N GLU A 252 10.28 -13.40 -0.72
CA GLU A 252 10.86 -14.73 -0.99
C GLU A 252 11.14 -15.51 0.30
N THR A 253 11.58 -14.85 1.34
CA THR A 253 11.78 -15.49 2.66
C THR A 253 10.45 -15.81 3.35
N ARG A 254 9.42 -14.98 3.22
CA ARG A 254 8.07 -15.23 3.77
C ARG A 254 7.41 -16.44 3.11
N PHE A 255 7.60 -16.58 1.80
CA PHE A 255 7.01 -17.64 0.97
C PHE A 255 7.92 -18.85 0.74
N ALA A 256 9.05 -18.98 1.45
CA ALA A 256 10.07 -20.02 1.24
C ALA A 256 9.53 -21.45 1.23
N ARG A 257 8.42 -21.72 1.92
CA ARG A 257 7.76 -23.04 1.96
C ARG A 257 6.73 -23.26 0.83
N ARG A 258 6.59 -22.32 -0.09
CA ARG A 258 5.60 -22.31 -1.19
C ARG A 258 6.33 -22.23 -2.54
N PRO A 259 6.76 -23.33 -3.15
CA PRO A 259 7.64 -23.33 -4.33
C PRO A 259 7.08 -22.56 -5.53
N GLN A 260 5.75 -22.62 -5.76
CA GLN A 260 5.10 -21.90 -6.87
C GLN A 260 5.17 -20.39 -6.67
N ASP A 261 4.96 -19.91 -5.44
CA ASP A 261 5.04 -18.49 -5.10
C ASP A 261 6.47 -17.97 -5.21
N VAL A 262 7.46 -18.76 -4.73
CA VAL A 262 8.88 -18.46 -4.89
C VAL A 262 9.27 -18.35 -6.36
N ALA A 263 8.77 -19.23 -7.22
CA ALA A 263 8.99 -19.13 -8.68
C ALA A 263 8.44 -17.84 -9.28
N SER A 264 7.24 -17.43 -8.86
CA SER A 264 6.61 -16.16 -9.27
C SER A 264 7.42 -14.95 -8.79
N ILE A 265 7.83 -14.94 -7.51
CA ILE A 265 8.68 -13.90 -6.92
C ILE A 265 10.00 -13.79 -7.69
N THR A 266 10.64 -14.92 -7.98
CA THR A 266 11.90 -14.96 -8.75
C THR A 266 11.72 -14.34 -10.14
N SER A 267 10.61 -14.63 -10.81
CA SER A 267 10.27 -14.02 -12.11
C SER A 267 10.10 -12.51 -12.02
N TYR A 268 9.42 -12.02 -10.98
CA TYR A 268 9.26 -10.57 -10.75
C TYR A 268 10.58 -9.90 -10.39
N LYS A 269 11.44 -10.52 -9.56
CA LYS A 269 12.80 -10.03 -9.27
C LYS A 269 13.62 -9.87 -10.56
N ASN A 270 13.55 -10.84 -11.47
CA ASN A 270 14.22 -10.78 -12.78
C ASN A 270 13.65 -9.65 -13.65
N THR A 271 12.34 -9.40 -13.58
CA THR A 271 11.70 -8.29 -14.30
C THR A 271 12.18 -6.95 -13.78
N ALA A 272 12.23 -6.75 -12.46
CA ALA A 272 12.74 -5.52 -11.85
C ALA A 272 14.21 -5.25 -12.24
N ARG A 273 15.09 -6.29 -12.24
CA ARG A 273 16.48 -6.18 -12.70
C ARG A 273 16.56 -5.71 -14.16
N ARG A 274 15.78 -6.35 -15.05
CA ARG A 274 15.75 -6.00 -16.49
C ARG A 274 15.27 -4.56 -16.71
N GLN A 275 14.18 -4.16 -16.06
CA GLN A 275 13.63 -2.80 -16.19
C GLN A 275 14.63 -1.75 -15.70
N ALA A 276 15.30 -1.99 -14.57
CA ALA A 276 16.34 -1.13 -14.05
C ALA A 276 17.47 -0.94 -15.06
N LEU A 277 18.04 -2.04 -15.60
CA LEU A 277 19.15 -1.98 -16.56
C LEU A 277 18.75 -1.31 -17.88
N TRP A 278 17.54 -1.57 -18.39
CA TRP A 278 17.00 -0.92 -19.58
C TRP A 278 16.84 0.60 -19.37
N SER A 279 16.34 1.01 -18.22
CA SER A 279 16.23 2.41 -17.85
C SER A 279 17.60 3.10 -17.90
N GLN A 280 18.62 2.51 -17.25
CA GLN A 280 19.96 3.08 -17.20
C GLN A 280 20.65 3.09 -18.58
N ALA A 281 20.50 2.05 -19.38
CA ALA A 281 20.97 2.03 -20.77
C ALA A 281 20.29 3.11 -21.62
N GLY A 282 18.99 3.36 -21.41
CA GLY A 282 18.26 4.43 -22.06
C GLY A 282 18.76 5.83 -21.66
N ARG A 283 19.18 6.02 -20.41
CA ARG A 283 19.81 7.27 -19.94
C ARG A 283 21.13 7.52 -20.64
N VAL A 284 22.01 6.50 -20.66
CA VAL A 284 23.32 6.62 -21.34
C VAL A 284 23.18 6.95 -22.83
N ARG A 285 22.24 6.32 -23.55
CA ARG A 285 21.97 6.65 -24.97
C ARG A 285 21.56 8.09 -25.20
N ARG A 286 21.02 8.77 -24.21
CA ARG A 286 20.61 10.18 -24.26
C ARG A 286 21.63 11.12 -23.63
N GLY A 287 22.84 10.66 -23.40
CA GLY A 287 23.93 11.46 -22.82
C GLY A 287 23.78 11.77 -21.35
N LYS A 288 22.87 11.08 -20.63
CA LYS A 288 22.67 11.23 -19.18
C LYS A 288 23.50 10.19 -18.42
N ALA A 289 24.19 10.58 -17.37
CA ALA A 289 24.93 9.65 -16.52
C ALA A 289 23.99 8.63 -15.85
N PRO A 290 24.37 7.35 -15.78
CA PRO A 290 23.67 6.35 -14.99
C PRO A 290 23.89 6.60 -13.49
N ASP A 291 22.94 6.14 -12.64
CA ASP A 291 23.11 6.16 -11.19
C ASP A 291 23.99 4.98 -10.75
N LEU A 292 25.32 5.16 -10.87
CA LEU A 292 26.30 4.13 -10.50
C LEU A 292 26.26 3.82 -9.01
N GLY A 293 25.97 4.80 -8.15
CA GLY A 293 25.90 4.60 -6.69
C GLY A 293 24.84 3.59 -6.32
N LEU A 294 23.62 3.77 -6.83
CA LEU A 294 22.50 2.85 -6.56
C LEU A 294 22.71 1.48 -7.24
N LEU A 295 23.30 1.45 -8.45
CA LEU A 295 23.62 0.18 -9.11
C LEU A 295 24.65 -0.62 -8.32
N VAL A 296 25.71 -0.01 -7.79
CA VAL A 296 26.72 -0.67 -6.95
C VAL A 296 26.08 -1.17 -5.65
N GLN A 297 25.21 -0.36 -5.01
CA GLN A 297 24.46 -0.78 -3.83
C GLN A 297 23.61 -2.02 -4.14
N TRP A 298 22.91 -2.04 -5.29
CA TRP A 298 22.10 -3.18 -5.70
C TRP A 298 22.94 -4.42 -5.97
N VAL A 299 24.04 -4.31 -6.74
CA VAL A 299 24.95 -5.44 -7.04
C VAL A 299 25.51 -6.07 -5.76
N ARG A 300 25.87 -5.26 -4.75
CA ARG A 300 26.36 -5.77 -3.46
C ARG A 300 25.31 -6.62 -2.74
N ARG A 301 24.04 -6.29 -2.88
CA ARG A 301 22.92 -7.01 -2.26
C ARG A 301 22.43 -8.17 -3.13
N ASP A 302 22.57 -8.03 -4.46
CA ASP A 302 22.07 -8.95 -5.46
C ASP A 302 23.07 -9.11 -6.63
N PRO A 303 24.05 -9.98 -6.52
CA PRO A 303 25.02 -10.23 -7.60
C PRO A 303 24.40 -10.75 -8.91
N ALA A 304 23.15 -11.26 -8.87
CA ALA A 304 22.46 -11.72 -10.08
C ALA A 304 22.09 -10.55 -11.02
N LEU A 305 22.14 -9.30 -10.56
CA LEU A 305 22.00 -8.12 -11.42
C LEU A 305 23.11 -8.12 -12.50
N LEU A 306 24.34 -8.51 -12.17
CA LEU A 306 25.45 -8.60 -13.15
C LEU A 306 25.20 -9.69 -14.21
N ARG A 307 24.63 -10.83 -13.81
CA ARG A 307 24.25 -11.89 -14.77
C ARG A 307 23.21 -11.39 -15.77
N THR A 308 22.26 -10.59 -15.30
CA THR A 308 21.23 -9.96 -16.17
C THR A 308 21.84 -9.00 -17.21
N VAL A 309 22.96 -8.32 -16.88
CA VAL A 309 23.70 -7.49 -17.88
C VAL A 309 24.21 -8.35 -19.02
N VAL A 310 24.84 -9.50 -18.69
CA VAL A 310 25.40 -10.44 -19.71
C VAL A 310 24.26 -11.00 -20.58
N GLU A 311 23.14 -11.43 -19.98
CA GLU A 311 21.97 -11.95 -20.70
C GLU A 311 21.37 -10.92 -21.67
N LEU A 312 21.27 -9.66 -21.27
CA LEU A 312 20.77 -8.60 -22.13
C LEU A 312 21.73 -8.26 -23.27
N GLY A 313 23.04 -8.36 -23.02
CA GLY A 313 24.08 -8.19 -24.04
C GLY A 313 24.01 -9.30 -25.09
N THR A 314 23.94 -10.57 -24.68
CA THR A 314 23.91 -11.73 -25.60
C THR A 314 22.65 -11.79 -26.46
N ARG A 315 21.47 -11.49 -25.91
CA ARG A 315 20.19 -11.44 -26.68
C ARG A 315 20.20 -10.42 -27.81
N LYS A 316 20.96 -9.32 -27.68
CA LYS A 316 21.09 -8.31 -28.71
C LYS A 316 21.95 -8.78 -29.90
N PHE A 317 22.90 -9.70 -29.67
CA PHE A 317 23.74 -10.29 -30.72
C PHE A 317 23.05 -11.47 -31.42
N SER A 318 22.11 -12.19 -30.77
CA SER A 318 21.37 -13.31 -31.36
C SER A 318 20.11 -12.88 -32.13
N GLY A 319 19.52 -11.71 -31.84
CA GLY A 319 18.33 -11.18 -32.52
C GLY A 319 18.61 -10.42 -33.83
N ALA A 320 19.87 -10.31 -34.27
CA ALA A 320 20.26 -9.70 -35.56
C ALA A 320 20.35 -10.67 -36.74
N LYS A 321 19.83 -11.93 -36.51
CA LYS A 321 19.74 -12.95 -37.56
C LYS A 321 18.34 -13.63 -37.48
N GLN A 322 17.34 -12.89 -37.89
CA GLN A 322 16.10 -13.41 -38.50
C GLN A 322 15.43 -12.29 -39.27
#